data_47d977eb897eb82df6b017765bdba270
#
_entry.id   47d977eb897eb82df6b017765bdba270
#
_cell.length_a   1.000
_cell.length_b   1.000
_cell.length_c   1.000
_cell.angle_alpha   90.00
_cell.angle_beta   90.00
_cell.angle_gamma   90.00
#
_symmetry.space_group_name_H-M   'P 1'
#
loop_
_entity.id
_entity.type
_entity.pdbx_description
1 polymer ?
#
loop_
_entity_poly.entity_id
_entity_poly.type
_entity_poly.pdbx_seq_one_letter_code
_entity_poly.pdbx_strand_id
1 'polypeptide(L)'
;MVGLALRLFRHHRGAAIATGLIALIGMALVSTMTTLLATGLADGTAEADRSFLTQFPMIMGGWVVAIVVFAMVSTIGVTLGGRAGEIGGLRLIGATPRQIQVMVSAETLAVSAVAALPGLLLGYLLGWIVLAAVRSSGLIAESSAYSPGLALPVAGVVVVLLASIAAAWIGSRKIAGRSPVDGPAPAVRKRSRRSPRRVLAAVLLVAGIGSSSAVLAVDADDIATTAMTGPATVLVAIGLAVLAPELVVLVNRVLKVASPRGAAGHLAAVNLSAAPERVRPAVTFLTLLVGVSAGTLSMQGIENRHSAEGSTAQVLASINYLVVVLIAVFMAIALTNNLVAALGRRQEEFTTMSLIGSTSGQTRGMLLREIVAATLVSVIAAGIGALVCVIPFAVVKTGSPAAAFAAGPYLLSIVLGAVIALGVTTVAGNRVVRTAAVH
;
A
#
# COMPACT_ATOMS: atom_id res chain seq x y z
N MET A 1 4.83 31.60 5.59
CA MET A 1 4.91 30.15 5.46
C MET A 1 3.91 29.59 4.45
N VAL A 2 2.60 29.90 4.54
CA VAL A 2 1.57 29.40 3.60
C VAL A 2 1.84 29.84 2.14
N GLY A 3 2.26 31.09 1.90
CA GLY A 3 2.59 31.58 0.55
C GLY A 3 3.83 30.91 -0.08
N LEU A 4 4.78 30.45 0.75
CA LEU A 4 5.93 29.66 0.30
C LEU A 4 5.51 28.23 -0.05
N ALA A 5 4.63 27.62 0.74
CA ALA A 5 4.09 26.30 0.48
C ALA A 5 3.31 26.25 -0.86
N LEU A 6 2.51 27.27 -1.17
CA LEU A 6 1.78 27.38 -2.43
C LEU A 6 2.69 27.57 -3.66
N ARG A 7 3.82 28.28 -3.53
CA ARG A 7 4.81 28.43 -4.61
C ARG A 7 5.61 27.14 -4.82
N LEU A 8 5.97 26.44 -3.76
CA LEU A 8 6.63 25.12 -3.81
C LEU A 8 5.72 24.04 -4.44
N PHE A 9 4.40 24.14 -4.21
CA PHE A 9 3.40 23.27 -4.84
C PHE A 9 3.46 23.30 -6.38
N ARG A 10 3.69 24.47 -6.96
CA ARG A 10 3.82 24.63 -8.42
C ARG A 10 5.10 24.00 -8.97
N HIS A 11 6.14 23.88 -8.17
CA HIS A 11 7.43 23.32 -8.60
C HIS A 11 7.46 21.78 -8.48
N HIS A 12 6.74 21.19 -7.49
CA HIS A 12 6.74 19.74 -7.23
C HIS A 12 5.40 19.06 -7.55
N ARG A 13 4.80 19.41 -8.70
CA ARG A 13 3.48 18.89 -9.11
C ARG A 13 3.36 17.38 -9.04
N GLY A 14 4.39 16.61 -9.45
CA GLY A 14 4.36 15.16 -9.43
C GLY A 14 4.25 14.57 -8.02
N ALA A 15 5.01 15.09 -7.06
CA ALA A 15 4.96 14.65 -5.66
C ALA A 15 3.63 15.00 -5.00
N ALA A 16 3.13 16.22 -5.27
CA ALA A 16 1.85 16.69 -4.76
C ALA A 16 0.67 15.87 -5.33
N ILE A 17 0.67 15.56 -6.63
CA ILE A 17 -0.35 14.72 -7.28
C ILE A 17 -0.32 13.30 -6.67
N ALA A 18 0.85 12.71 -6.51
CA ALA A 18 0.98 11.36 -5.92
C ALA A 18 0.40 11.31 -4.50
N THR A 19 0.78 12.26 -3.64
CA THR A 19 0.27 12.36 -2.27
C THR A 19 -1.22 12.67 -2.23
N GLY A 20 -1.68 13.62 -3.07
CA GLY A 20 -3.08 14.01 -3.16
C GLY A 20 -3.98 12.89 -3.64
N LEU A 21 -3.55 12.11 -4.63
CA LEU A 21 -4.33 10.98 -5.16
C LEU A 21 -4.48 9.86 -4.12
N ILE A 22 -3.42 9.54 -3.39
CA ILE A 22 -3.49 8.54 -2.29
C ILE A 22 -4.37 9.05 -1.15
N ALA A 23 -4.27 10.34 -0.80
CA ALA A 23 -5.14 10.95 0.20
C ALA A 23 -6.61 10.89 -0.24
N LEU A 24 -6.91 11.26 -1.50
CA LEU A 24 -8.25 11.26 -2.06
C LEU A 24 -8.89 9.87 -2.01
N ILE A 25 -8.18 8.85 -2.53
CA ILE A 25 -8.73 7.49 -2.57
C ILE A 25 -8.78 6.90 -1.16
N GLY A 26 -7.78 7.18 -0.31
CA GLY A 26 -7.80 6.78 1.09
C GLY A 26 -8.99 7.36 1.84
N MET A 27 -9.29 8.65 1.65
CA MET A 27 -10.48 9.30 2.21
C MET A 27 -11.76 8.72 1.65
N ALA A 28 -11.83 8.44 0.34
CA ALA A 28 -12.99 7.80 -0.27
C ALA A 28 -13.26 6.43 0.36
N LEU A 29 -12.25 5.57 0.51
CA LEU A 29 -12.41 4.25 1.10
C LEU A 29 -12.81 4.30 2.58
N VAL A 30 -12.14 5.14 3.38
CA VAL A 30 -12.48 5.30 4.81
C VAL A 30 -13.88 5.89 4.95
N SER A 31 -14.24 6.90 4.14
CA SER A 31 -15.58 7.49 4.15
C SER A 31 -16.65 6.49 3.70
N THR A 32 -16.36 5.58 2.77
CA THR A 32 -17.27 4.48 2.39
C THR A 32 -17.62 3.63 3.62
N MET A 33 -16.63 3.21 4.39
CA MET A 33 -16.90 2.40 5.60
C MET A 33 -17.64 3.21 6.67
N THR A 34 -17.29 4.46 6.86
CA THR A 34 -17.95 5.30 7.88
C THR A 34 -19.34 5.75 7.48
N THR A 35 -19.68 5.86 6.19
CA THR A 35 -21.05 6.09 5.72
C THR A 35 -21.96 4.88 5.96
N LEU A 36 -21.44 3.66 5.71
CA LEU A 36 -22.17 2.42 6.02
C LEU A 36 -22.39 2.27 7.53
N LEU A 37 -21.35 2.53 8.34
CA LEU A 37 -21.45 2.51 9.80
C LEU A 37 -22.48 3.54 10.31
N ALA A 38 -22.46 4.75 9.77
CA ALA A 38 -23.43 5.79 10.13
C ALA A 38 -24.85 5.38 9.77
N THR A 39 -25.06 4.75 8.62
CA THR A 39 -26.36 4.20 8.20
C THR A 39 -26.82 3.12 9.17
N GLY A 40 -25.93 2.22 9.61
CA GLY A 40 -26.25 1.19 10.61
C GLY A 40 -26.63 1.74 12.00
N LEU A 41 -26.09 2.91 12.36
CA LEU A 41 -26.37 3.57 13.65
C LEU A 41 -27.56 4.54 13.57
N ALA A 42 -28.13 4.77 12.39
CA ALA A 42 -29.27 5.67 12.23
C ALA A 42 -30.55 5.08 12.85
N ASP A 43 -31.39 5.94 13.45
CA ASP A 43 -32.63 5.54 14.14
C ASP A 43 -33.63 4.84 13.22
N GLY A 44 -33.60 5.13 11.91
CA GLY A 44 -34.47 4.52 10.89
C GLY A 44 -34.02 3.15 10.38
N THR A 45 -32.89 2.60 10.86
CA THR A 45 -32.40 1.29 10.42
C THR A 45 -33.06 0.16 11.22
N ALA A 46 -33.61 -0.83 10.50
CA ALA A 46 -34.24 -2.00 11.11
C ALA A 46 -33.26 -2.73 12.04
N GLU A 47 -33.72 -3.23 13.17
CA GLU A 47 -32.86 -3.87 14.19
C GLU A 47 -32.11 -5.10 13.62
N ALA A 48 -32.77 -5.86 12.75
CA ALA A 48 -32.17 -6.99 12.04
C ALA A 48 -30.97 -6.58 11.17
N ASP A 49 -31.02 -5.41 10.52
CA ASP A 49 -29.99 -4.92 9.60
C ASP A 49 -28.86 -4.18 10.34
N ARG A 50 -29.14 -3.69 11.54
CA ARG A 50 -28.22 -2.89 12.36
C ARG A 50 -26.94 -3.65 12.71
N SER A 51 -27.04 -4.92 13.05
CA SER A 51 -25.89 -5.76 13.41
C SER A 51 -24.92 -5.88 12.25
N PHE A 52 -25.42 -6.11 11.04
CA PHE A 52 -24.60 -6.20 9.83
C PHE A 52 -23.98 -4.85 9.46
N LEU A 53 -24.78 -3.78 9.38
CA LEU A 53 -24.32 -2.44 8.98
C LEU A 53 -23.37 -1.78 10.00
N THR A 54 -23.25 -2.34 11.21
CA THR A 54 -22.25 -1.89 12.19
C THR A 54 -21.02 -2.77 12.21
N GLN A 55 -21.14 -4.09 12.26
CA GLN A 55 -20.01 -5.02 12.37
C GLN A 55 -19.15 -5.05 11.09
N PHE A 56 -19.79 -5.16 9.92
CA PHE A 56 -19.10 -5.21 8.64
C PHE A 56 -18.20 -3.98 8.39
N PRO A 57 -18.70 -2.73 8.50
CA PRO A 57 -17.87 -1.55 8.31
C PRO A 57 -16.80 -1.37 9.39
N MET A 58 -17.04 -1.82 10.63
CA MET A 58 -16.03 -1.78 11.69
C MET A 58 -14.85 -2.71 11.38
N ILE A 59 -15.12 -3.94 10.97
CA ILE A 59 -14.09 -4.93 10.62
C ILE A 59 -13.33 -4.46 9.37
N MET A 60 -14.05 -4.24 8.26
CA MET A 60 -13.44 -3.85 6.99
C MET A 60 -12.80 -2.45 7.05
N GLY A 61 -13.43 -1.52 7.75
CA GLY A 61 -12.92 -0.17 7.96
C GLY A 61 -11.60 -0.16 8.71
N GLY A 62 -11.44 -1.03 9.70
CA GLY A 62 -10.17 -1.21 10.40
C GLY A 62 -9.02 -1.63 9.45
N TRP A 63 -9.28 -2.56 8.52
CA TRP A 63 -8.31 -2.97 7.51
C TRP A 63 -7.99 -1.83 6.54
N VAL A 64 -9.03 -1.16 6.05
CA VAL A 64 -8.89 -0.01 5.15
C VAL A 64 -8.04 1.09 5.80
N VAL A 65 -8.32 1.47 7.04
CA VAL A 65 -7.55 2.48 7.77
C VAL A 65 -6.08 2.07 7.90
N ALA A 66 -5.80 0.82 8.30
CA ALA A 66 -4.44 0.32 8.43
C ALA A 66 -3.64 0.40 7.11
N ILE A 67 -4.27 -0.02 6.01
CA ILE A 67 -3.67 0.01 4.67
C ILE A 67 -3.45 1.45 4.20
N VAL A 68 -4.44 2.33 4.38
CA VAL A 68 -4.36 3.75 3.98
C VAL A 68 -3.26 4.47 4.75
N VAL A 69 -3.19 4.29 6.08
CA VAL A 69 -2.13 4.87 6.92
C VAL A 69 -0.76 4.40 6.45
N PHE A 70 -0.60 3.10 6.22
CA PHE A 70 0.67 2.56 5.74
C PHE A 70 1.05 3.11 4.35
N ALA A 71 0.11 3.17 3.42
CA ALA A 71 0.32 3.71 2.08
C ALA A 71 0.70 5.20 2.13
N MET A 72 0.05 6.00 2.99
CA MET A 72 0.39 7.41 3.21
C MET A 72 1.82 7.56 3.74
N VAL A 73 2.19 6.84 4.80
CA VAL A 73 3.55 6.87 5.37
C VAL A 73 4.60 6.49 4.33
N SER A 74 4.31 5.45 3.57
CA SER A 74 5.24 4.95 2.54
C SER A 74 5.40 5.94 1.39
N THR A 75 4.30 6.51 0.88
CA THR A 75 4.31 7.48 -0.24
C THR A 75 5.00 8.78 0.15
N ILE A 76 4.66 9.33 1.31
CA ILE A 76 5.30 10.54 1.81
C ILE A 76 6.81 10.29 2.04
N GLY A 77 7.18 9.12 2.56
CA GLY A 77 8.58 8.72 2.68
C GLY A 77 9.34 8.68 1.35
N VAL A 78 8.67 8.21 0.29
CA VAL A 78 9.22 8.19 -1.08
C VAL A 78 9.33 9.61 -1.64
N THR A 79 8.30 10.44 -1.54
CA THR A 79 8.31 11.82 -2.06
C THR A 79 9.36 12.70 -1.37
N LEU A 80 9.47 12.59 -0.04
CA LEU A 80 10.50 13.30 0.73
C LEU A 80 11.92 12.84 0.40
N GLY A 81 12.12 11.55 0.11
CA GLY A 81 13.40 11.02 -0.34
C GLY A 81 13.90 11.71 -1.62
N GLY A 82 12.99 12.07 -2.53
CA GLY A 82 13.32 12.83 -3.75
C GLY A 82 13.74 14.28 -3.51
N ARG A 83 13.37 14.86 -2.36
CA ARG A 83 13.64 16.26 -1.99
C ARG A 83 14.76 16.39 -0.96
N ALA A 84 15.53 15.32 -0.73
CA ALA A 84 16.58 15.32 0.29
C ALA A 84 17.67 16.37 0.03
N GLY A 85 17.99 16.65 -1.24
CA GLY A 85 18.95 17.69 -1.62
C GLY A 85 18.45 19.10 -1.31
N GLU A 86 17.19 19.42 -1.62
CA GLU A 86 16.57 20.72 -1.31
C GLU A 86 16.48 20.93 0.21
N ILE A 87 16.06 19.90 0.95
CA ILE A 87 16.01 19.94 2.40
C ILE A 87 17.42 20.13 2.99
N GLY A 88 18.44 19.51 2.40
CA GLY A 88 19.84 19.73 2.73
C GLY A 88 20.26 21.18 2.49
N GLY A 89 19.90 21.77 1.35
CA GLY A 89 20.13 23.19 1.02
C GLY A 89 19.48 24.14 2.03
N LEU A 90 18.22 23.89 2.44
CA LEU A 90 17.55 24.67 3.49
C LEU A 90 18.30 24.61 4.82
N ARG A 91 18.89 23.49 5.15
CA ARG A 91 19.71 23.33 6.36
C ARG A 91 21.03 24.09 6.29
N LEU A 92 21.67 24.16 5.12
CA LEU A 92 22.89 24.94 4.92
C LEU A 92 22.66 26.44 5.15
N ILE A 93 21.46 26.95 4.82
CA ILE A 93 21.09 28.35 5.09
C ILE A 93 20.48 28.57 6.48
N GLY A 94 20.55 27.55 7.38
CA GLY A 94 20.22 27.68 8.81
C GLY A 94 18.81 27.22 9.20
N ALA A 95 18.06 26.55 8.34
CA ALA A 95 16.76 26.00 8.75
C ALA A 95 16.91 24.89 9.80
N THR A 96 16.16 25.00 10.90
CA THR A 96 16.16 23.99 11.95
C THR A 96 15.39 22.73 11.53
N PRO A 97 15.72 21.53 12.08
CA PRO A 97 14.97 20.31 11.80
C PRO A 97 13.48 20.44 12.06
N ARG A 98 13.08 21.14 13.10
CA ARG A 98 11.67 21.37 13.46
C ARG A 98 10.95 22.24 12.43
N GLN A 99 11.60 23.29 11.91
CA GLN A 99 11.04 24.13 10.85
C GLN A 99 10.78 23.33 9.57
N ILE A 100 11.70 22.44 9.20
CA ILE A 100 11.54 21.52 8.05
C ILE A 100 10.36 20.56 8.28
N GLN A 101 10.25 19.97 9.47
CA GLN A 101 9.13 19.08 9.80
C GLN A 101 7.79 19.80 9.71
N VAL A 102 7.68 21.01 10.28
CA VAL A 102 6.44 21.80 10.22
C VAL A 102 6.11 22.20 8.78
N MET A 103 7.11 22.59 7.99
CA MET A 103 6.92 22.96 6.58
C MET A 103 6.37 21.77 5.77
N VAL A 104 7.00 20.60 5.90
CA VAL A 104 6.57 19.38 5.18
C VAL A 104 5.19 18.92 5.64
N SER A 105 4.92 18.98 6.95
CA SER A 105 3.59 18.61 7.46
C SER A 105 2.50 19.56 6.99
N ALA A 106 2.77 20.86 6.94
CA ALA A 106 1.83 21.86 6.43
C ALA A 106 1.58 21.70 4.92
N GLU A 107 2.61 21.40 4.13
CA GLU A 107 2.48 21.11 2.70
C GLU A 107 1.63 19.85 2.47
N THR A 108 1.92 18.77 3.21
CA THR A 108 1.17 17.52 3.12
C THR A 108 -0.28 17.71 3.53
N LEU A 109 -0.52 18.45 4.62
CA LEU A 109 -1.88 18.77 5.07
C LEU A 109 -2.65 19.58 4.02
N ALA A 110 -2.02 20.57 3.40
CA ALA A 110 -2.66 21.37 2.35
C ALA A 110 -3.07 20.52 1.14
N VAL A 111 -2.17 19.62 0.68
CA VAL A 111 -2.48 18.67 -0.40
C VAL A 111 -3.62 17.75 -0.03
N SER A 112 -3.58 17.17 1.18
CA SER A 112 -4.61 16.25 1.66
C SER A 112 -5.94 16.95 1.89
N ALA A 113 -5.93 18.21 2.35
CA ALA A 113 -7.14 19.02 2.55
C ALA A 113 -7.88 19.31 1.23
N VAL A 114 -7.13 19.56 0.14
CA VAL A 114 -7.73 19.71 -1.20
C VAL A 114 -8.41 18.42 -1.65
N ALA A 115 -7.86 17.27 -1.29
CA ALA A 115 -8.43 15.96 -1.58
C ALA A 115 -9.63 15.59 -0.69
N ALA A 116 -9.86 16.31 0.41
CA ALA A 116 -10.85 15.95 1.42
C ALA A 116 -12.30 15.98 0.88
N LEU A 117 -12.69 17.07 0.24
CA LEU A 117 -14.04 17.20 -0.29
C LEU A 117 -14.33 16.18 -1.41
N PRO A 118 -13.52 16.06 -2.47
CA PRO A 118 -13.76 15.06 -3.51
C PRO A 118 -13.64 13.62 -2.96
N GLY A 119 -12.76 13.34 -2.01
CA GLY A 119 -12.65 12.04 -1.36
C GLY A 119 -13.90 11.70 -0.55
N LEU A 120 -14.43 12.67 0.20
CA LEU A 120 -15.68 12.52 0.94
C LEU A 120 -16.86 12.23 0.00
N LEU A 121 -17.01 13.00 -1.07
CA LEU A 121 -18.08 12.81 -2.06
C LEU A 121 -18.02 11.44 -2.73
N LEU A 122 -16.82 11.01 -3.12
CA LEU A 122 -16.59 9.66 -3.64
C LEU A 122 -16.92 8.58 -2.59
N GLY A 123 -16.61 8.83 -1.32
CA GLY A 123 -16.96 7.93 -0.23
C GLY A 123 -18.48 7.75 -0.05
N TYR A 124 -19.24 8.83 -0.16
CA TYR A 124 -20.72 8.76 -0.16
C TYR A 124 -21.25 7.97 -1.35
N LEU A 125 -20.70 8.21 -2.55
CA LEU A 125 -21.09 7.48 -3.75
C LEU A 125 -20.77 5.98 -3.63
N LEU A 126 -19.56 5.63 -3.23
CA LEU A 126 -19.15 4.24 -3.04
C LEU A 126 -19.94 3.56 -1.92
N GLY A 127 -20.23 4.27 -0.81
CA GLY A 127 -21.07 3.75 0.27
C GLY A 127 -22.48 3.44 -0.21
N TRP A 128 -23.07 4.30 -1.04
CA TRP A 128 -24.36 4.04 -1.68
C TRP A 128 -24.30 2.81 -2.60
N ILE A 129 -23.24 2.67 -3.42
CA ILE A 129 -23.06 1.52 -4.31
C ILE A 129 -22.95 0.22 -3.50
N VAL A 130 -22.13 0.22 -2.43
CA VAL A 130 -21.95 -0.95 -1.57
C VAL A 130 -23.28 -1.29 -0.90
N LEU A 131 -24.02 -0.31 -0.35
CA LEU A 131 -25.31 -0.54 0.25
C LEU A 131 -26.34 -1.11 -0.76
N ALA A 132 -26.35 -0.59 -2.00
CA ALA A 132 -27.20 -1.11 -3.06
C ALA A 132 -26.89 -2.57 -3.39
N ALA A 133 -25.60 -2.92 -3.46
CA ALA A 133 -25.14 -4.30 -3.64
C ALA A 133 -25.56 -5.21 -2.47
N VAL A 134 -25.47 -4.72 -1.24
CA VAL A 134 -25.92 -5.45 -0.04
C VAL A 134 -27.43 -5.69 -0.04
N ARG A 135 -28.22 -4.71 -0.49
CA ARG A 135 -29.68 -4.87 -0.63
C ARG A 135 -30.02 -5.89 -1.72
N SER A 136 -29.42 -5.76 -2.90
CA SER A 136 -29.70 -6.67 -4.03
C SER A 136 -29.35 -8.13 -3.73
N SER A 137 -28.52 -8.36 -2.73
CA SER A 137 -28.15 -9.70 -2.27
C SER A 137 -29.07 -10.25 -1.16
N GLY A 138 -30.06 -9.47 -0.71
CA GLY A 138 -31.03 -9.91 0.31
C GLY A 138 -30.52 -9.94 1.75
N LEU A 139 -29.31 -9.40 2.02
CA LEU A 139 -28.75 -9.36 3.38
C LEU A 139 -29.38 -8.32 4.29
N ILE A 140 -29.94 -7.28 3.70
CA ILE A 140 -30.68 -6.24 4.41
C ILE A 140 -32.00 -5.96 3.70
N ALA A 141 -32.98 -5.50 4.46
CA ALA A 141 -34.30 -5.19 3.94
C ALA A 141 -34.23 -4.08 2.87
N GLU A 142 -35.03 -4.19 1.82
CA GLU A 142 -35.13 -3.16 0.77
C GLU A 142 -35.58 -1.80 1.34
N SER A 143 -36.31 -1.81 2.47
CA SER A 143 -36.76 -0.61 3.17
C SER A 143 -35.68 0.16 3.91
N SER A 144 -34.51 -0.43 4.16
CA SER A 144 -33.42 0.25 4.89
C SER A 144 -32.83 1.39 4.06
N ALA A 145 -33.17 2.64 4.42
CA ALA A 145 -32.73 3.83 3.70
C ALA A 145 -31.21 4.12 3.90
N TYR A 146 -30.53 4.64 2.87
CA TYR A 146 -29.17 5.14 3.01
C TYR A 146 -29.19 6.45 3.80
N SER A 147 -28.76 6.41 5.07
CA SER A 147 -28.77 7.54 6.00
C SER A 147 -27.38 7.74 6.63
N PRO A 148 -26.38 8.16 5.82
CA PRO A 148 -24.99 8.22 6.27
C PRO A 148 -24.68 9.36 7.24
N GLY A 149 -25.55 10.36 7.39
CA GLY A 149 -25.25 11.56 8.17
C GLY A 149 -23.99 12.27 7.72
N LEU A 150 -23.44 13.18 8.52
CA LEU A 150 -22.17 13.89 8.24
C LEU A 150 -21.08 13.56 9.26
N ALA A 151 -21.43 13.27 10.50
CA ALA A 151 -20.48 13.18 11.61
C ALA A 151 -19.41 12.09 11.41
N LEU A 152 -19.83 10.85 11.16
CA LEU A 152 -18.88 9.74 11.00
C LEU A 152 -18.08 9.80 9.70
N PRO A 153 -18.64 10.13 8.52
CA PRO A 153 -17.84 10.31 7.31
C PRO A 153 -16.81 11.43 7.43
N VAL A 154 -17.15 12.56 8.04
CA VAL A 154 -16.20 13.64 8.33
C VAL A 154 -15.12 13.17 9.32
N ALA A 155 -15.49 12.43 10.36
CA ALA A 155 -14.50 11.84 11.28
C ALA A 155 -13.54 10.90 10.54
N GLY A 156 -14.00 10.10 9.56
CA GLY A 156 -13.17 9.28 8.70
C GLY A 156 -12.15 10.11 7.91
N VAL A 157 -12.58 11.23 7.31
CA VAL A 157 -11.68 12.17 6.63
C VAL A 157 -10.63 12.73 7.59
N VAL A 158 -11.04 13.13 8.80
CA VAL A 158 -10.12 13.63 9.84
C VAL A 158 -9.07 12.59 10.20
N VAL A 159 -9.43 11.31 10.33
CA VAL A 159 -8.49 10.22 10.57
C VAL A 159 -7.41 10.16 9.47
N VAL A 160 -7.79 10.26 8.20
CA VAL A 160 -6.83 10.24 7.08
C VAL A 160 -5.97 11.52 7.07
N LEU A 161 -6.53 12.69 7.40
CA LEU A 161 -5.75 13.93 7.55
C LEU A 161 -4.72 13.82 8.67
N LEU A 162 -5.09 13.30 9.83
CA LEU A 162 -4.18 13.06 10.95
C LEU A 162 -3.09 12.04 10.57
N ALA A 163 -3.46 10.97 9.86
CA ALA A 163 -2.51 10.00 9.34
C ALA A 163 -1.51 10.64 8.38
N SER A 164 -1.95 11.55 7.50
CA SER A 164 -1.07 12.26 6.57
C SER A 164 -0.08 13.18 7.27
N ILE A 165 -0.51 13.89 8.32
CA ILE A 165 0.36 14.72 9.15
C ILE A 165 1.38 13.85 9.89
N ALA A 166 0.94 12.77 10.53
CA ALA A 166 1.82 11.84 11.22
C ALA A 166 2.86 11.22 10.28
N ALA A 167 2.44 10.83 9.07
CA ALA A 167 3.31 10.30 8.04
C ALA A 167 4.38 11.34 7.59
N ALA A 168 3.97 12.59 7.38
CA ALA A 168 4.88 13.69 7.03
C ALA A 168 5.88 13.96 8.15
N TRP A 169 5.42 13.96 9.40
CA TRP A 169 6.26 14.16 10.57
C TRP A 169 7.29 13.03 10.74
N ILE A 170 6.87 11.78 10.65
CA ILE A 170 7.75 10.60 10.76
C ILE A 170 8.75 10.57 9.61
N GLY A 171 8.29 10.80 8.37
CA GLY A 171 9.12 10.78 7.16
C GLY A 171 10.18 11.89 7.16
N SER A 172 9.79 13.12 7.53
CA SER A 172 10.69 14.27 7.56
C SER A 172 11.73 14.21 8.68
N ARG A 173 11.42 13.59 9.81
CA ARG A 173 12.34 13.42 10.94
C ARG A 173 13.69 12.83 10.54
N LYS A 174 13.65 11.80 9.69
CA LYS A 174 14.84 11.07 9.25
C LYS A 174 15.72 11.90 8.31
N ILE A 175 15.10 12.73 7.47
CA ILE A 175 15.78 13.55 6.48
C ILE A 175 16.28 14.85 7.14
N ALA A 176 15.45 15.49 7.96
CA ALA A 176 15.81 16.69 8.71
C ALA A 176 16.91 16.44 9.75
N GLY A 177 17.10 15.22 10.24
CA GLY A 177 18.14 14.84 11.18
C GLY A 177 19.52 14.54 10.55
N ARG A 178 19.64 14.46 9.21
CA ARG A 178 20.93 14.22 8.54
C ARG A 178 21.80 15.48 8.60
N SER A 179 23.12 15.32 8.78
CA SER A 179 24.04 16.45 8.70
C SER A 179 24.12 16.96 7.25
N PRO A 180 24.05 18.28 7.01
CA PRO A 180 24.16 18.84 5.67
C PRO A 180 25.54 18.63 5.04
N VAL A 181 26.57 18.34 5.84
CA VAL A 181 27.96 18.11 5.40
C VAL A 181 28.24 16.63 5.09
N ASP A 182 27.39 15.72 5.57
CA ASP A 182 27.46 14.33 5.19
C ASP A 182 27.02 14.23 3.72
N GLY A 183 27.96 14.33 2.80
CA GLY A 183 27.74 14.03 1.37
C GLY A 183 27.07 12.66 1.22
N PRO A 184 26.75 12.22 -0.03
CA PRO A 184 26.19 10.90 -0.30
C PRO A 184 27.20 9.77 -0.02
N ALA A 185 27.97 9.89 1.06
CA ALA A 185 28.86 8.85 1.51
C ALA A 185 28.04 7.59 1.76
N PRO A 186 28.47 6.43 1.26
CA PRO A 186 27.87 5.16 1.62
C PRO A 186 28.03 5.04 3.13
N ALA A 187 26.96 5.32 3.86
CA ALA A 187 26.95 5.10 5.28
C ALA A 187 27.23 3.61 5.47
N VAL A 188 28.45 3.28 5.87
CA VAL A 188 28.77 2.00 6.49
C VAL A 188 27.92 1.92 7.74
N ARG A 189 26.67 1.55 7.52
CA ARG A 189 25.67 1.43 8.55
C ARG A 189 26.13 0.29 9.43
N LYS A 190 26.73 0.64 10.59
CA LYS A 190 26.85 -0.32 11.70
C LYS A 190 25.50 -1.03 11.79
N ARG A 191 25.47 -2.31 11.47
CA ARG A 191 24.28 -3.17 11.60
C ARG A 191 23.90 -3.22 13.07
N SER A 192 23.12 -2.24 13.52
CA SER A 192 22.50 -2.34 14.84
C SER A 192 21.59 -3.57 14.79
N ARG A 193 21.88 -4.53 15.63
CA ARG A 193 21.15 -5.82 15.74
C ARG A 193 19.65 -5.61 16.06
N ARG A 194 19.25 -4.47 16.63
CA ARG A 194 17.88 -4.12 17.01
C ARG A 194 17.45 -2.81 16.36
N SER A 195 17.21 -2.83 15.06
CA SER A 195 16.55 -1.70 14.40
C SER A 195 15.07 -1.66 14.83
N PRO A 196 14.53 -0.51 15.30
CA PRO A 196 13.11 -0.41 15.70
C PRO A 196 12.14 -0.84 14.59
N ARG A 197 12.56 -0.69 13.33
CA ARG A 197 11.81 -1.19 12.16
C ARG A 197 11.67 -2.71 12.16
N ARG A 198 12.74 -3.48 12.50
CA ARG A 198 12.69 -4.94 12.56
C ARG A 198 11.83 -5.42 13.71
N VAL A 199 11.88 -4.70 14.84
CA VAL A 199 10.99 -4.98 15.97
C VAL A 199 9.53 -4.75 15.55
N LEU A 200 9.22 -3.63 14.90
CA LEU A 200 7.88 -3.37 14.38
C LEU A 200 7.43 -4.47 13.40
N ALA A 201 8.28 -4.85 12.45
CA ALA A 201 7.97 -5.93 11.52
C ALA A 201 7.72 -7.25 12.23
N ALA A 202 8.56 -7.60 13.20
CA ALA A 202 8.38 -8.82 14.00
C ALA A 202 7.07 -8.79 14.79
N VAL A 203 6.72 -7.67 15.43
CA VAL A 203 5.46 -7.51 16.14
C VAL A 203 4.26 -7.68 15.20
N LEU A 204 4.29 -7.06 14.02
CA LEU A 204 3.22 -7.18 13.02
C LEU A 204 3.08 -8.62 12.50
N LEU A 205 4.19 -9.29 12.23
CA LEU A 205 4.18 -10.68 11.77
C LEU A 205 3.66 -11.62 12.87
N VAL A 206 4.14 -11.47 14.10
CA VAL A 206 3.70 -12.30 15.24
C VAL A 206 2.22 -12.03 15.54
N ALA A 207 1.78 -10.77 15.54
CA ALA A 207 0.39 -10.41 15.77
C ALA A 207 -0.52 -10.98 14.65
N GLY A 208 -0.11 -10.85 13.39
CA GLY A 208 -0.88 -11.37 12.26
C GLY A 208 -0.94 -12.90 12.25
N ILE A 209 0.19 -13.59 12.39
CA ILE A 209 0.23 -15.05 12.45
C ILE A 209 -0.51 -15.55 13.70
N GLY A 210 -0.35 -14.90 14.85
CA GLY A 210 -1.06 -15.24 16.08
C GLY A 210 -2.57 -15.10 15.94
N SER A 211 -3.04 -13.97 15.35
CA SER A 211 -4.47 -13.76 15.06
C SER A 211 -5.03 -14.85 14.13
N SER A 212 -4.29 -15.18 13.05
CA SER A 212 -4.71 -16.26 12.15
C SER A 212 -4.71 -17.62 12.83
N SER A 213 -3.71 -17.94 13.64
CA SER A 213 -3.63 -19.21 14.37
C SER A 213 -4.72 -19.35 15.44
N ALA A 214 -5.17 -18.25 16.04
CA ALA A 214 -6.24 -18.25 17.02
C ALA A 214 -7.59 -18.69 16.42
N VAL A 215 -7.76 -18.62 15.09
CA VAL A 215 -8.93 -19.13 14.38
C VAL A 215 -9.12 -20.64 14.61
N LEU A 216 -8.05 -21.40 14.85
CA LEU A 216 -8.14 -22.83 15.14
C LEU A 216 -8.92 -23.18 16.43
N ALA A 217 -9.16 -22.20 17.30
CA ALA A 217 -9.94 -22.32 18.53
C ALA A 217 -11.36 -21.76 18.41
N VAL A 218 -11.80 -21.40 17.20
CA VAL A 218 -13.11 -20.79 16.92
C VAL A 218 -13.95 -21.75 16.09
N ASP A 219 -15.25 -21.77 16.32
CA ASP A 219 -16.17 -22.60 15.54
C ASP A 219 -16.20 -22.18 14.06
N ALA A 220 -16.37 -23.15 13.16
CA ALA A 220 -16.33 -22.90 11.72
C ALA A 220 -17.39 -21.91 11.25
N ASP A 221 -18.57 -21.90 11.86
CA ASP A 221 -19.69 -21.04 11.48
C ASP A 221 -19.62 -19.64 12.10
N ASP A 222 -18.69 -19.40 13.02
CA ASP A 222 -18.55 -18.08 13.66
C ASP A 222 -17.89 -17.06 12.72
N ILE A 223 -18.50 -15.88 12.63
CA ILE A 223 -17.98 -14.72 11.89
C ILE A 223 -16.58 -14.30 12.37
N ALA A 224 -16.21 -14.64 13.61
CA ALA A 224 -14.90 -14.39 14.18
C ALA A 224 -13.77 -15.03 13.35
N THR A 225 -14.01 -16.15 12.67
CA THR A 225 -13.04 -16.78 11.75
C THR A 225 -12.57 -15.82 10.68
N THR A 226 -13.51 -15.15 10.00
CA THR A 226 -13.24 -14.13 8.96
C THR A 226 -12.68 -12.85 9.58
N ALA A 227 -13.24 -12.40 10.71
CA ALA A 227 -12.82 -11.19 11.41
C ALA A 227 -11.39 -11.27 11.95
N MET A 228 -10.86 -12.46 12.22
CA MET A 228 -9.47 -12.67 12.67
C MET A 228 -8.51 -12.88 11.50
N THR A 229 -8.91 -13.65 10.48
CA THR A 229 -8.04 -13.99 9.33
C THR A 229 -7.79 -12.79 8.42
N GLY A 230 -8.80 -11.97 8.15
CA GLY A 230 -8.66 -10.80 7.28
C GLY A 230 -7.62 -9.79 7.78
N PRO A 231 -7.75 -9.25 9.02
CA PRO A 231 -6.72 -8.40 9.60
C PRO A 231 -5.36 -9.08 9.69
N ALA A 232 -5.30 -10.39 9.93
CA ALA A 232 -4.05 -11.15 9.95
C ALA A 232 -3.29 -11.05 8.63
N THR A 233 -3.96 -11.21 7.49
CA THR A 233 -3.35 -11.08 6.16
C THR A 233 -2.80 -9.67 5.93
N VAL A 234 -3.53 -8.65 6.36
CA VAL A 234 -3.10 -7.25 6.26
C VAL A 234 -1.87 -6.97 7.15
N LEU A 235 -1.89 -7.43 8.41
CA LEU A 235 -0.77 -7.26 9.33
C LEU A 235 0.50 -7.95 8.82
N VAL A 236 0.38 -9.18 8.32
CA VAL A 236 1.51 -9.92 7.74
C VAL A 236 2.03 -9.23 6.48
N ALA A 237 1.15 -8.77 5.59
CA ALA A 237 1.55 -8.04 4.38
C ALA A 237 2.27 -6.73 4.74
N ILE A 238 1.78 -5.97 5.72
CA ILE A 238 2.45 -4.75 6.22
C ILE A 238 3.79 -5.11 6.86
N GLY A 239 3.84 -6.16 7.68
CA GLY A 239 5.06 -6.65 8.32
C GLY A 239 6.16 -6.99 7.30
N LEU A 240 5.80 -7.73 6.24
CA LEU A 240 6.69 -8.05 5.12
C LEU A 240 7.09 -6.79 4.33
N ALA A 241 6.17 -5.87 4.09
CA ALA A 241 6.46 -4.60 3.42
C ALA A 241 7.41 -3.71 4.24
N VAL A 242 7.33 -3.73 5.56
CA VAL A 242 8.30 -3.09 6.46
C VAL A 242 9.68 -3.76 6.34
N LEU A 243 9.76 -5.05 6.03
CA LEU A 243 10.99 -5.78 5.75
C LEU A 243 11.49 -5.59 4.30
N ALA A 244 10.93 -4.69 3.51
CA ALA A 244 11.37 -4.44 2.14
C ALA A 244 12.88 -4.26 1.97
N PRO A 245 13.65 -3.58 2.85
CA PRO A 245 15.11 -3.52 2.71
C PRO A 245 15.82 -4.87 2.84
N GLU A 246 15.28 -5.79 3.61
CA GLU A 246 15.77 -7.17 3.70
C GLU A 246 15.43 -7.95 2.42
N LEU A 247 14.21 -7.77 1.92
CA LEU A 247 13.77 -8.35 0.63
C LEU A 247 14.59 -7.82 -0.54
N VAL A 248 14.97 -6.54 -0.55
CA VAL A 248 15.87 -5.96 -1.58
C VAL A 248 17.25 -6.62 -1.59
N VAL A 249 17.75 -7.06 -0.44
CA VAL A 249 19.00 -7.86 -0.40
C VAL A 249 18.80 -9.18 -1.15
N LEU A 250 17.62 -9.80 -1.01
CA LEU A 250 17.26 -11.02 -1.74
C LEU A 250 17.10 -10.74 -3.24
N VAL A 251 16.47 -9.62 -3.62
CA VAL A 251 16.40 -9.17 -5.03
C VAL A 251 17.80 -9.09 -5.65
N ASN A 252 18.75 -8.48 -4.92
CA ASN A 252 20.12 -8.37 -5.41
C ASN A 252 20.82 -9.73 -5.56
N ARG A 253 20.53 -10.70 -4.66
CA ARG A 253 21.03 -12.08 -4.80
C ARG A 253 20.44 -12.75 -6.05
N VAL A 254 19.14 -12.63 -6.25
CA VAL A 254 18.44 -13.18 -7.44
C VAL A 254 19.04 -12.58 -8.72
N LEU A 255 19.25 -11.26 -8.78
CA LEU A 255 19.90 -10.62 -9.92
C LEU A 255 21.29 -11.12 -10.18
N LYS A 256 22.11 -11.34 -9.15
CA LYS A 256 23.48 -11.86 -9.29
C LYS A 256 23.51 -13.29 -9.81
N VAL A 257 22.58 -14.13 -9.39
CA VAL A 257 22.47 -15.54 -9.80
C VAL A 257 21.81 -15.67 -11.18
N ALA A 258 20.72 -14.95 -11.42
CA ALA A 258 19.93 -15.02 -12.64
C ALA A 258 20.43 -14.06 -13.74
N SER A 259 21.45 -13.22 -13.46
CA SER A 259 21.94 -12.24 -14.42
C SER A 259 22.69 -12.94 -15.54
N PRO A 260 22.05 -13.11 -16.70
CA PRO A 260 22.72 -13.69 -17.84
C PRO A 260 23.85 -12.76 -18.33
N ARG A 261 24.82 -13.35 -19.02
CA ARG A 261 25.94 -12.67 -19.66
C ARG A 261 25.43 -11.49 -20.51
N GLY A 262 25.83 -10.25 -20.17
CA GLY A 262 25.50 -9.04 -20.93
C GLY A 262 25.51 -7.75 -20.10
N ALA A 263 25.76 -6.61 -20.75
CA ALA A 263 25.92 -5.30 -20.13
C ALA A 263 24.72 -4.89 -19.24
N ALA A 264 23.49 -5.09 -19.70
CA ALA A 264 22.29 -4.71 -18.96
C ALA A 264 22.09 -5.51 -17.67
N GLY A 265 22.48 -6.80 -17.64
CA GLY A 265 22.42 -7.63 -16.44
C GLY A 265 23.48 -7.25 -15.42
N HIS A 266 24.68 -7.01 -15.88
CA HIS A 266 25.77 -6.54 -15.04
C HIS A 266 25.44 -5.17 -14.43
N LEU A 267 24.97 -4.23 -15.26
CA LEU A 267 24.56 -2.90 -14.81
C LEU A 267 23.44 -2.99 -13.75
N ALA A 268 22.42 -3.85 -13.94
CA ALA A 268 21.35 -4.02 -12.97
C ALA A 268 21.88 -4.51 -11.61
N ALA A 269 22.76 -5.51 -11.60
CA ALA A 269 23.33 -6.07 -10.37
C ALA A 269 24.25 -5.08 -9.64
N VAL A 270 25.13 -4.39 -10.39
CA VAL A 270 26.04 -3.38 -9.83
C VAL A 270 25.25 -2.18 -9.30
N ASN A 271 24.31 -1.69 -10.09
CA ASN A 271 23.48 -0.53 -9.75
C ASN A 271 22.63 -0.76 -8.51
N LEU A 272 21.97 -1.93 -8.41
CA LEU A 272 21.18 -2.28 -7.23
C LEU A 272 22.08 -2.50 -6.00
N SER A 273 23.29 -3.03 -6.15
CA SER A 273 24.22 -3.18 -5.02
C SER A 273 24.70 -1.83 -4.49
N ALA A 274 24.90 -0.85 -5.38
CA ALA A 274 25.32 0.51 -5.03
C ALA A 274 24.17 1.33 -4.41
N ALA A 275 22.93 1.17 -4.89
CA ALA A 275 21.78 1.95 -4.42
C ALA A 275 20.51 1.09 -4.24
N PRO A 276 20.45 0.24 -3.20
CA PRO A 276 19.31 -0.65 -2.93
C PRO A 276 18.01 0.08 -2.65
N GLU A 277 18.06 1.37 -2.28
CA GLU A 277 16.88 2.20 -2.02
C GLU A 277 16.01 2.43 -3.27
N ARG A 278 16.55 2.20 -4.49
CA ARG A 278 15.87 2.45 -5.78
C ARG A 278 14.69 1.50 -6.01
N VAL A 279 14.85 0.24 -5.67
CA VAL A 279 13.85 -0.81 -5.88
C VAL A 279 12.93 -1.00 -4.66
N ARG A 280 13.32 -0.43 -3.52
CA ARG A 280 12.57 -0.57 -2.28
C ARG A 280 11.09 -0.18 -2.38
N PRO A 281 10.68 0.95 -3.02
CA PRO A 281 9.26 1.28 -3.16
C PRO A 281 8.50 0.22 -3.93
N ALA A 282 9.06 -0.32 -5.00
CA ALA A 282 8.46 -1.40 -5.78
C ALA A 282 8.23 -2.64 -4.91
N VAL A 283 9.26 -3.11 -4.20
CA VAL A 283 9.17 -4.25 -3.29
C VAL A 283 8.11 -4.01 -2.20
N THR A 284 8.10 -2.83 -1.58
CA THR A 284 7.13 -2.51 -0.53
C THR A 284 5.69 -2.62 -1.01
N PHE A 285 5.36 -1.96 -2.13
CA PHE A 285 3.98 -1.90 -2.61
C PHE A 285 3.53 -3.17 -3.32
N LEU A 286 4.44 -3.88 -4.02
CA LEU A 286 4.15 -5.19 -4.60
C LEU A 286 3.86 -6.23 -3.52
N THR A 287 4.68 -6.28 -2.47
CA THR A 287 4.48 -7.20 -1.35
C THR A 287 3.15 -6.92 -0.66
N LEU A 288 2.79 -5.65 -0.50
CA LEU A 288 1.52 -5.28 0.12
C LEU A 288 0.34 -5.62 -0.79
N LEU A 289 0.37 -5.22 -2.08
CA LEU A 289 -0.69 -5.51 -3.04
C LEU A 289 -0.96 -7.01 -3.15
N VAL A 290 0.09 -7.80 -3.41
CA VAL A 290 -0.04 -9.23 -3.61
C VAL A 290 -0.44 -9.94 -2.30
N GLY A 291 0.17 -9.56 -1.16
CA GLY A 291 -0.11 -10.20 0.13
C GLY A 291 -1.55 -9.98 0.60
N VAL A 292 -2.03 -8.74 0.54
CA VAL A 292 -3.41 -8.43 0.92
C VAL A 292 -4.39 -9.06 -0.06
N SER A 293 -4.20 -8.85 -1.38
CA SER A 293 -5.14 -9.38 -2.38
C SER A 293 -5.18 -10.91 -2.39
N ALA A 294 -4.02 -11.58 -2.39
CA ALA A 294 -3.99 -13.05 -2.41
C ALA A 294 -4.61 -13.65 -1.14
N GLY A 295 -4.26 -13.11 0.03
CA GLY A 295 -4.76 -13.61 1.30
C GLY A 295 -6.28 -13.42 1.45
N THR A 296 -6.76 -12.19 1.20
CA THR A 296 -8.19 -11.89 1.33
C THR A 296 -9.04 -12.57 0.26
N LEU A 297 -8.61 -12.61 -1.00
CA LEU A 297 -9.32 -13.32 -2.08
C LEU A 297 -9.34 -14.83 -1.84
N SER A 298 -8.25 -15.41 -1.31
CA SER A 298 -8.21 -16.84 -0.99
C SER A 298 -9.16 -17.18 0.16
N MET A 299 -9.17 -16.35 1.23
CA MET A 299 -10.10 -16.48 2.35
C MET A 299 -11.56 -16.41 1.87
N GLN A 300 -11.91 -15.38 1.09
CA GLN A 300 -13.26 -15.22 0.56
C GLN A 300 -13.65 -16.34 -0.40
N GLY A 301 -12.70 -16.84 -1.19
CA GLY A 301 -12.93 -17.97 -2.09
C GLY A 301 -13.19 -19.28 -1.37
N ILE A 302 -12.60 -19.50 -0.18
CA ILE A 302 -12.90 -20.64 0.69
C ILE A 302 -14.30 -20.45 1.28
N GLU A 303 -14.59 -19.30 1.86
CA GLU A 303 -15.89 -18.99 2.46
C GLU A 303 -17.03 -19.20 1.44
N ASN A 304 -16.90 -18.61 0.25
CA ASN A 304 -17.94 -18.67 -0.79
C ASN A 304 -18.20 -20.09 -1.32
N ARG A 305 -17.22 -20.99 -1.25
CA ARG A 305 -17.37 -22.39 -1.72
C ARG A 305 -17.89 -23.36 -0.66
N HIS A 306 -17.70 -23.02 0.62
CA HIS A 306 -18.03 -23.92 1.72
C HIS A 306 -19.23 -23.47 2.55
N SER A 307 -19.72 -22.27 2.32
CA SER A 307 -21.00 -21.81 2.87
C SER A 307 -22.16 -22.39 2.06
N ALA A 308 -23.26 -22.72 2.73
CA ALA A 308 -24.47 -23.21 2.06
C ALA A 308 -24.99 -22.17 1.04
N GLU A 309 -25.50 -22.65 -0.11
CA GLU A 309 -26.05 -21.78 -1.14
C GLU A 309 -27.17 -20.91 -0.56
N GLY A 310 -27.12 -19.59 -0.84
CA GLY A 310 -28.07 -18.60 -0.31
C GLY A 310 -27.90 -18.28 1.17
N SER A 311 -26.89 -18.83 1.85
CA SER A 311 -26.62 -18.49 3.25
C SER A 311 -26.10 -17.06 3.42
N THR A 312 -26.37 -16.47 4.61
CA THR A 312 -25.82 -15.15 4.95
C THR A 312 -24.31 -15.08 4.81
N ALA A 313 -23.60 -16.19 5.10
CA ALA A 313 -22.15 -16.27 4.97
C ALA A 313 -21.68 -16.17 3.50
N GLN A 314 -22.37 -16.83 2.57
CA GLN A 314 -22.07 -16.74 1.14
C GLN A 314 -22.28 -15.34 0.58
N VAL A 315 -23.36 -14.70 0.99
CA VAL A 315 -23.68 -13.34 0.55
C VAL A 315 -22.67 -12.34 1.15
N LEU A 316 -22.29 -12.49 2.41
CA LEU A 316 -21.21 -11.73 3.04
C LEU A 316 -19.88 -11.87 2.29
N ALA A 317 -19.52 -13.09 1.89
CA ALA A 317 -18.33 -13.32 1.09
C ALA A 317 -18.37 -12.55 -0.23
N SER A 318 -19.52 -12.52 -0.90
CA SER A 318 -19.71 -11.81 -2.17
C SER A 318 -19.51 -10.29 -2.02
N ILE A 319 -20.02 -9.70 -0.93
CA ILE A 319 -19.85 -8.27 -0.65
C ILE A 319 -18.41 -7.96 -0.28
N ASN A 320 -17.76 -8.84 0.48
CA ASN A 320 -16.35 -8.70 0.81
C ASN A 320 -15.47 -8.65 -0.45
N TYR A 321 -15.81 -9.39 -1.52
CA TYR A 321 -15.10 -9.27 -2.80
C TYR A 321 -15.11 -7.83 -3.34
N LEU A 322 -16.23 -7.13 -3.26
CA LEU A 322 -16.30 -5.73 -3.71
C LEU A 322 -15.33 -4.85 -2.92
N VAL A 323 -15.29 -4.98 -1.60
CA VAL A 323 -14.37 -4.21 -0.75
C VAL A 323 -12.92 -4.58 -1.03
N VAL A 324 -12.62 -5.87 -1.20
CA VAL A 324 -11.27 -6.34 -1.56
C VAL A 324 -10.81 -5.78 -2.90
N VAL A 325 -11.71 -5.71 -3.90
CA VAL A 325 -11.43 -5.10 -5.20
C VAL A 325 -11.12 -3.60 -5.04
N LEU A 326 -11.89 -2.87 -4.23
CA LEU A 326 -11.62 -1.45 -3.94
C LEU A 326 -10.24 -1.26 -3.28
N ILE A 327 -9.89 -2.11 -2.32
CA ILE A 327 -8.57 -2.11 -1.68
C ILE A 327 -7.47 -2.44 -2.72
N ALA A 328 -7.67 -3.43 -3.57
CA ALA A 328 -6.71 -3.82 -4.60
C ALA A 328 -6.48 -2.68 -5.61
N VAL A 329 -7.53 -1.99 -6.04
CA VAL A 329 -7.45 -0.80 -6.90
C VAL A 329 -6.66 0.32 -6.21
N PHE A 330 -6.94 0.59 -4.93
CA PHE A 330 -6.18 1.56 -4.15
C PHE A 330 -4.69 1.22 -4.10
N MET A 331 -4.36 -0.04 -3.82
CA MET A 331 -2.99 -0.51 -3.77
C MET A 331 -2.29 -0.45 -5.14
N ALA A 332 -3.02 -0.73 -6.22
CA ALA A 332 -2.54 -0.62 -7.59
C ALA A 332 -2.17 0.83 -7.94
N ILE A 333 -3.01 1.78 -7.55
CA ILE A 333 -2.75 3.21 -7.73
C ILE A 333 -1.57 3.66 -6.88
N ALA A 334 -1.48 3.19 -5.62
CA ALA A 334 -0.35 3.48 -4.75
C ALA A 334 0.97 2.94 -5.33
N LEU A 335 0.97 1.71 -5.83
CA LEU A 335 2.13 1.10 -6.51
C LEU A 335 2.53 1.93 -7.74
N THR A 336 1.58 2.26 -8.62
CA THR A 336 1.81 3.06 -9.83
C THR A 336 2.44 4.40 -9.49
N ASN A 337 1.85 5.15 -8.58
CA ASN A 337 2.35 6.45 -8.16
C ASN A 337 3.78 6.39 -7.61
N ASN A 338 4.05 5.40 -6.77
CA ASN A 338 5.38 5.25 -6.17
C ASN A 338 6.43 4.80 -7.18
N LEU A 339 6.09 3.95 -8.15
CA LEU A 339 6.96 3.56 -9.24
C LEU A 339 7.28 4.75 -10.15
N VAL A 340 6.28 5.52 -10.57
CA VAL A 340 6.47 6.72 -11.40
C VAL A 340 7.38 7.72 -10.68
N ALA A 341 7.12 7.99 -9.39
CA ALA A 341 7.96 8.89 -8.59
C ALA A 341 9.39 8.35 -8.41
N ALA A 342 9.57 7.04 -8.25
CA ALA A 342 10.90 6.43 -8.14
C ALA A 342 11.70 6.51 -9.44
N LEU A 343 11.05 6.29 -10.59
CA LEU A 343 11.68 6.40 -11.92
C LEU A 343 12.04 7.84 -12.27
N GLY A 344 11.16 8.80 -11.98
CA GLY A 344 11.43 10.22 -12.22
C GLY A 344 12.68 10.73 -11.50
N ARG A 345 12.97 10.21 -10.30
CA ARG A 345 14.18 10.55 -9.54
C ARG A 345 15.48 10.01 -10.14
N ARG A 346 15.39 9.08 -11.08
CA ARG A 346 16.57 8.47 -11.73
C ARG A 346 16.97 9.17 -13.04
N GLN A 347 16.29 10.27 -13.39
CA GLN A 347 16.55 10.98 -14.64
C GLN A 347 18.01 11.44 -14.75
N GLU A 348 18.58 12.05 -13.71
CA GLU A 348 19.97 12.49 -13.68
C GLU A 348 20.96 11.32 -13.83
N GLU A 349 20.63 10.17 -13.22
CA GLU A 349 21.42 8.95 -13.36
C GLU A 349 21.43 8.46 -14.81
N PHE A 350 20.26 8.46 -15.46
CA PHE A 350 20.15 8.01 -16.86
C PHE A 350 20.85 8.98 -17.82
N THR A 351 20.81 10.29 -17.53
CA THR A 351 21.59 11.28 -18.27
C THR A 351 23.08 11.00 -18.12
N THR A 352 23.57 10.75 -16.91
CA THR A 352 24.97 10.39 -16.67
C THR A 352 25.34 9.10 -17.40
N MET A 353 24.50 8.08 -17.38
CA MET A 353 24.72 6.82 -18.11
C MET A 353 24.79 7.06 -19.63
N SER A 354 23.95 7.92 -20.19
CA SER A 354 24.00 8.24 -21.63
C SER A 354 25.30 8.98 -21.99
N LEU A 355 25.78 9.89 -21.15
CA LEU A 355 27.02 10.61 -21.35
C LEU A 355 28.26 9.70 -21.35
N ILE A 356 28.24 8.61 -20.57
CA ILE A 356 29.33 7.61 -20.57
C ILE A 356 29.15 6.50 -21.62
N GLY A 357 28.21 6.66 -22.56
CA GLY A 357 28.00 5.80 -23.71
C GLY A 357 27.03 4.63 -23.54
N SER A 358 26.23 4.61 -22.49
CA SER A 358 25.16 3.60 -22.34
C SER A 358 24.02 3.85 -23.32
N THR A 359 23.64 2.81 -24.08
CA THR A 359 22.50 2.93 -25.00
C THR A 359 21.17 2.92 -24.26
N SER A 360 20.15 3.56 -24.85
CA SER A 360 18.78 3.54 -24.29
C SER A 360 18.24 2.11 -24.13
N GLY A 361 18.65 1.17 -24.98
CA GLY A 361 18.28 -0.25 -24.88
C GLY A 361 18.90 -0.93 -23.66
N GLN A 362 20.15 -0.63 -23.35
CA GLN A 362 20.84 -1.14 -22.15
C GLN A 362 20.22 -0.63 -20.86
N THR A 363 19.90 0.68 -20.82
CA THR A 363 19.25 1.31 -19.66
C THR A 363 17.83 0.74 -19.42
N ARG A 364 17.04 0.53 -20.50
CA ARG A 364 15.73 -0.13 -20.40
C ARG A 364 15.83 -1.58 -19.95
N GLY A 365 16.78 -2.33 -20.53
CA GLY A 365 17.05 -3.71 -20.15
C GLY A 365 17.48 -3.85 -18.69
N MET A 366 18.24 -2.90 -18.17
CA MET A 366 18.60 -2.80 -16.76
C MET A 366 17.35 -2.60 -15.88
N LEU A 367 16.51 -1.61 -16.21
CA LEU A 367 15.29 -1.32 -15.46
C LEU A 367 14.33 -2.52 -15.42
N LEU A 368 14.11 -3.17 -16.55
CA LEU A 368 13.25 -4.35 -16.63
C LEU A 368 13.75 -5.50 -15.77
N ARG A 369 15.04 -5.74 -15.74
CA ARG A 369 15.63 -6.80 -14.89
C ARG A 369 15.51 -6.48 -13.41
N GLU A 370 15.73 -5.23 -13.02
CA GLU A 370 15.53 -4.77 -11.64
C GLU A 370 14.09 -5.01 -11.18
N ILE A 371 13.10 -4.62 -12.00
CA ILE A 371 11.69 -4.75 -11.62
C ILE A 371 11.19 -6.20 -11.67
N VAL A 372 11.65 -7.00 -12.61
CA VAL A 372 11.32 -8.44 -12.69
C VAL A 372 11.82 -9.15 -11.42
N ALA A 373 13.07 -8.92 -11.03
CA ALA A 373 13.61 -9.52 -9.81
C ALA A 373 12.89 -9.03 -8.55
N ALA A 374 12.53 -7.74 -8.50
CA ALA A 374 11.75 -7.18 -7.40
C ALA A 374 10.36 -7.82 -7.33
N THR A 375 9.68 -7.97 -8.48
CA THR A 375 8.37 -8.61 -8.57
C THR A 375 8.44 -10.06 -8.11
N LEU A 376 9.40 -10.83 -8.58
CA LEU A 376 9.57 -12.24 -8.20
C LEU A 376 9.74 -12.40 -6.69
N VAL A 377 10.65 -11.65 -6.07
CA VAL A 377 10.89 -11.72 -4.62
C VAL A 377 9.67 -11.28 -3.83
N SER A 378 9.01 -10.19 -4.27
CA SER A 378 7.82 -9.68 -3.59
C SER A 378 6.65 -10.65 -3.64
N VAL A 379 6.42 -11.26 -4.80
CA VAL A 379 5.35 -12.24 -5.03
C VAL A 379 5.56 -13.49 -4.18
N ILE A 380 6.78 -14.02 -4.16
CA ILE A 380 7.10 -15.20 -3.35
C ILE A 380 6.93 -14.90 -1.86
N ALA A 381 7.50 -13.78 -1.37
CA ALA A 381 7.38 -13.41 0.03
C ALA A 381 5.93 -13.16 0.45
N ALA A 382 5.17 -12.42 -0.37
CA ALA A 382 3.77 -12.11 -0.13
C ALA A 382 2.87 -13.35 -0.21
N GLY A 383 3.11 -14.22 -1.21
CA GLY A 383 2.38 -15.48 -1.36
C GLY A 383 2.57 -16.41 -0.17
N ILE A 384 3.80 -16.56 0.32
CA ILE A 384 4.09 -17.34 1.54
C ILE A 384 3.38 -16.72 2.75
N GLY A 385 3.44 -15.37 2.90
CA GLY A 385 2.76 -14.68 3.99
C GLY A 385 1.24 -14.89 3.96
N ALA A 386 0.63 -14.79 2.78
CA ALA A 386 -0.80 -15.04 2.58
C ALA A 386 -1.17 -16.49 2.92
N LEU A 387 -0.39 -17.47 2.42
CA LEU A 387 -0.60 -18.90 2.72
C LEU A 387 -0.57 -19.18 4.22
N VAL A 388 0.42 -18.67 4.94
CA VAL A 388 0.55 -18.86 6.39
C VAL A 388 -0.69 -18.36 7.12
N CYS A 389 -1.30 -17.26 6.67
CA CYS A 389 -2.52 -16.72 7.26
C CYS A 389 -3.79 -17.48 6.85
N VAL A 390 -3.84 -18.03 5.63
CA VAL A 390 -5.06 -18.67 5.11
C VAL A 390 -5.16 -20.15 5.53
N ILE A 391 -4.03 -20.81 5.79
CA ILE A 391 -4.02 -22.25 6.20
C ILE A 391 -4.89 -22.52 7.43
N PRO A 392 -4.77 -21.81 8.58
CA PRO A 392 -5.63 -22.05 9.73
C PRO A 392 -7.12 -21.88 9.41
N PHE A 393 -7.47 -20.85 8.66
CA PHE A 393 -8.83 -20.62 8.19
C PHE A 393 -9.35 -21.78 7.32
N ALA A 394 -8.53 -22.26 6.37
CA ALA A 394 -8.89 -23.40 5.52
C ALA A 394 -9.13 -24.66 6.35
N VAL A 395 -8.27 -24.94 7.32
CA VAL A 395 -8.41 -26.10 8.22
C VAL A 395 -9.73 -26.05 9.00
N VAL A 396 -10.09 -24.89 9.55
CA VAL A 396 -11.34 -24.75 10.33
C VAL A 396 -12.57 -24.89 9.43
N LYS A 397 -12.57 -24.26 8.25
CA LYS A 397 -13.73 -24.25 7.34
C LYS A 397 -13.92 -25.56 6.57
N THR A 398 -12.83 -26.27 6.24
CA THR A 398 -12.89 -27.42 5.31
C THR A 398 -12.32 -28.71 5.89
N GLY A 399 -11.79 -28.68 7.10
CA GLY A 399 -11.06 -29.82 7.69
C GLY A 399 -9.71 -30.12 7.03
N SER A 400 -9.29 -29.34 6.02
CA SER A 400 -8.08 -29.61 5.25
C SER A 400 -7.31 -28.33 4.90
N PRO A 401 -5.98 -28.33 5.01
CA PRO A 401 -5.16 -27.19 4.54
C PRO A 401 -5.15 -27.05 3.01
N ALA A 402 -5.58 -28.06 2.26
CA ALA A 402 -5.51 -28.08 0.79
C ALA A 402 -6.29 -26.93 0.14
N ALA A 403 -7.39 -26.49 0.76
CA ALA A 403 -8.19 -25.37 0.24
C ALA A 403 -7.42 -24.05 0.21
N ALA A 404 -6.42 -23.88 1.09
CA ALA A 404 -5.57 -22.68 1.09
C ALA A 404 -4.65 -22.58 -0.15
N PHE A 405 -4.37 -23.70 -0.82
CA PHE A 405 -3.51 -23.77 -2.01
C PHE A 405 -4.27 -23.56 -3.33
N ALA A 406 -5.52 -23.08 -3.30
CA ALA A 406 -6.26 -22.77 -4.50
C ALA A 406 -5.52 -21.70 -5.34
N ALA A 407 -5.05 -22.08 -6.54
CA ALA A 407 -4.16 -21.26 -7.35
C ALA A 407 -4.80 -19.94 -7.86
N GLY A 408 -6.12 -19.91 -8.09
CA GLY A 408 -6.83 -18.77 -8.70
C GLY A 408 -6.54 -17.40 -8.02
N PRO A 409 -6.81 -17.22 -6.72
CA PRO A 409 -6.57 -15.97 -6.02
C PRO A 409 -5.11 -15.51 -6.06
N TYR A 410 -4.17 -16.45 -5.92
CA TYR A 410 -2.73 -16.15 -5.98
C TYR A 410 -2.32 -15.72 -7.38
N LEU A 411 -2.70 -16.48 -8.41
CA LEU A 411 -2.40 -16.16 -9.81
C LEU A 411 -2.97 -14.79 -10.21
N LEU A 412 -4.21 -14.50 -9.85
CA LEU A 412 -4.84 -13.20 -10.12
C LEU A 412 -4.05 -12.06 -9.49
N SER A 413 -3.68 -12.17 -8.21
CA SER A 413 -2.93 -11.16 -7.48
C SER A 413 -1.51 -10.98 -8.03
N ILE A 414 -0.85 -12.07 -8.41
CA ILE A 414 0.47 -12.07 -9.03
C ILE A 414 0.44 -11.38 -10.39
N VAL A 415 -0.51 -11.79 -11.25
CA VAL A 415 -0.66 -11.20 -12.59
C VAL A 415 -0.97 -9.71 -12.49
N LEU A 416 -1.89 -9.31 -11.61
CA LEU A 416 -2.20 -7.90 -11.38
C LEU A 416 -0.97 -7.11 -10.97
N GLY A 417 -0.24 -7.57 -9.95
CA GLY A 417 0.97 -6.91 -9.47
C GLY A 417 2.08 -6.85 -10.53
N ALA A 418 2.30 -7.94 -11.27
CA ALA A 418 3.30 -8.01 -12.33
C ALA A 418 2.95 -7.09 -13.52
N VAL A 419 1.70 -7.10 -13.99
CA VAL A 419 1.23 -6.24 -15.09
C VAL A 419 1.40 -4.77 -14.73
N ILE A 420 1.03 -4.37 -13.52
CA ILE A 420 1.21 -2.97 -13.06
C ILE A 420 2.70 -2.62 -12.98
N ALA A 421 3.50 -3.44 -12.30
CA ALA A 421 4.91 -3.15 -12.11
C ALA A 421 5.69 -3.07 -13.43
N LEU A 422 5.49 -4.03 -14.30
CA LEU A 422 6.14 -4.08 -15.63
C LEU A 422 5.58 -3.01 -16.57
N GLY A 423 4.26 -2.83 -16.60
CA GLY A 423 3.59 -1.83 -17.44
C GLY A 423 4.02 -0.41 -17.09
N VAL A 424 3.99 -0.05 -15.80
CA VAL A 424 4.43 1.27 -15.34
C VAL A 424 5.92 1.47 -15.61
N THR A 425 6.76 0.46 -15.34
CA THR A 425 8.20 0.57 -15.56
C THR A 425 8.53 0.72 -17.04
N THR A 426 7.82 0.03 -17.93
CA THR A 426 8.03 0.17 -19.39
C THR A 426 7.57 1.54 -19.89
N VAL A 427 6.38 1.99 -19.51
CA VAL A 427 5.82 3.26 -20.00
C VAL A 427 6.56 4.46 -19.40
N ALA A 428 6.65 4.56 -18.07
CA ALA A 428 7.30 5.66 -17.39
C ALA A 428 8.82 5.62 -17.58
N GLY A 429 9.44 4.45 -17.53
CA GLY A 429 10.87 4.28 -17.78
C GLY A 429 11.27 4.68 -19.19
N ASN A 430 10.47 4.33 -20.22
CA ASN A 430 10.72 4.76 -21.59
C ASN A 430 10.66 6.28 -21.75
N ARG A 431 9.74 6.96 -21.07
CA ARG A 431 9.68 8.44 -21.10
C ARG A 431 10.93 9.06 -20.49
N VAL A 432 11.30 8.61 -19.28
CA VAL A 432 12.46 9.15 -18.56
C VAL A 432 13.78 8.89 -19.31
N VAL A 433 13.96 7.69 -19.86
CA VAL A 433 15.16 7.34 -20.64
C VAL A 433 15.23 8.16 -21.94
N ARG A 434 14.11 8.42 -22.62
CA ARG A 434 14.08 9.26 -23.82
C ARG A 434 14.44 10.71 -23.51
N THR A 435 13.90 11.29 -22.44
CA THR A 435 14.25 12.67 -22.04
C THR A 435 15.71 12.79 -21.63
N ALA A 436 16.28 11.79 -20.97
CA ALA A 436 17.68 11.75 -20.59
C ALA A 436 18.66 11.60 -21.79
N ALA A 437 18.20 11.07 -22.92
CA ALA A 437 19.03 10.90 -24.13
C ALA A 437 19.05 12.15 -25.04
N VAL A 438 18.20 13.13 -24.80
CA VAL A 438 18.08 14.36 -25.61
C VAL A 438 18.91 15.53 -25.02
N HIS A 439 19.33 15.40 -23.78
CA HIS A 439 20.22 16.35 -23.08
C HIS A 439 21.63 15.80 -22.94
#